data_6e2201d63c7eb19d9cbbd48755495804
#
_entry.id   6e2201d63c7eb19d9cbbd48755495804
#
_cell.length_a   1.000
_cell.length_b   1.000
_cell.length_c   1.000
_cell.angle_alpha   90.00
_cell.angle_beta   90.00
_cell.angle_gamma   90.00
#
_symmetry.space_group_name_H-M   'P 1'
#
loop_
_entity.id
_entity.type
_entity.pdbx_description
1 polymer ?
#
loop_
_entity_poly.entity_id
_entity_poly.type
_entity_poly.pdbx_seq_one_letter_code
_entity_poly.pdbx_strand_id
1 'polypeptide(L)'
;MNKSHDKPYTAANLKLANLEYLIQNGQPVFGVFSQVKSINYLDYYSYLISQKSLPNWRKELKANQFCFIQILQPPYRVCLALATIKLATSAFVYIYNEDTQQLEVCEALQPLTHHTHLDGDGYQGQMAFTHTKLSVTLDFSPAQMTIALDSQYVAITAALARSAQPLAICTPTGRRGWTFTQKEPLTSLSGHLLIKANSAVNTPDAQPQKITFTDATIANLDWTLGYMRHETNWFWGCITSYLSDGRHFLLNMSMGVNETGASENACWLDGQIFYLPPVMFAREDSNIRSSQPDSLEPSVESDASATKLWRIYHQNLGWSNVDIDLSFTPITVYKKTDNFGVIASIFEQWIGFYSGEIRIRDEVIRLDNIMGLAEDHFSKW
;
A
#
# COMPACT_ATOMS: atom_id res chain seq x y z
N MET A 1 -12.32 -43.51 -16.05
CA MET A 1 -12.53 -42.08 -15.89
C MET A 1 -11.38 -41.54 -15.08
N ASN A 2 -10.37 -41.00 -15.76
CA ASN A 2 -9.20 -40.42 -15.13
C ASN A 2 -9.61 -39.06 -14.53
N LYS A 3 -9.59 -38.95 -13.19
CA LYS A 3 -9.62 -37.64 -12.53
C LYS A 3 -8.24 -37.00 -12.75
N SER A 4 -8.18 -36.04 -13.65
CA SER A 4 -7.05 -35.12 -13.71
C SER A 4 -7.06 -34.35 -12.39
N HIS A 5 -6.08 -34.60 -11.54
CA HIS A 5 -5.81 -33.75 -10.39
C HIS A 5 -5.35 -32.40 -10.92
N ASP A 6 -6.26 -31.42 -10.95
CA ASP A 6 -5.90 -30.03 -11.21
C ASP A 6 -4.92 -29.57 -10.12
N LYS A 7 -3.70 -29.29 -10.55
CA LYS A 7 -2.65 -28.77 -9.67
C LYS A 7 -3.02 -27.37 -9.17
N PRO A 8 -2.64 -27.00 -7.94
CA PRO A 8 -2.95 -25.71 -7.40
C PRO A 8 -2.41 -24.54 -8.24
N TYR A 9 -3.22 -23.47 -8.39
CA TYR A 9 -2.77 -22.17 -8.91
C TYR A 9 -1.93 -21.44 -7.86
N THR A 10 -0.80 -22.02 -7.48
CA THR A 10 0.27 -21.31 -6.82
C THR A 10 1.10 -20.60 -7.89
N ALA A 11 1.76 -19.49 -7.54
CA ALA A 11 2.69 -18.83 -8.46
C ALA A 11 3.72 -19.83 -9.07
N ALA A 12 4.02 -20.91 -8.36
CA ALA A 12 4.90 -22.00 -8.84
C ALA A 12 4.34 -22.73 -10.08
N ASN A 13 3.05 -22.67 -10.35
CA ASN A 13 2.40 -23.33 -11.50
C ASN A 13 1.97 -22.36 -12.60
N LEU A 14 1.98 -21.04 -12.33
CA LEU A 14 1.78 -20.01 -13.33
C LEU A 14 3.15 -19.63 -13.90
N LYS A 15 3.38 -19.92 -15.16
CA LYS A 15 4.57 -19.44 -15.88
C LYS A 15 4.37 -17.95 -16.18
N LEU A 16 4.54 -17.10 -15.14
CA LEU A 16 4.46 -15.65 -15.29
C LEU A 16 5.61 -15.14 -16.16
N ALA A 17 5.32 -14.15 -16.98
CA ALA A 17 6.31 -13.54 -17.84
C ALA A 17 7.24 -12.60 -17.05
N ASN A 18 8.52 -12.61 -17.42
CA ASN A 18 9.46 -11.54 -17.09
C ASN A 18 9.43 -10.51 -18.22
N LEU A 19 9.21 -9.25 -17.89
CA LEU A 19 9.25 -8.16 -18.85
C LEU A 19 10.52 -7.33 -18.66
N GLU A 20 11.20 -7.04 -19.77
CA GLU A 20 12.26 -6.03 -19.80
C GLU A 20 11.68 -4.63 -19.68
N TYR A 21 10.61 -4.35 -20.45
CA TYR A 21 9.91 -3.07 -20.51
C TYR A 21 8.41 -3.26 -20.40
N LEU A 22 7.75 -2.45 -19.57
CA LEU A 22 6.29 -2.49 -19.41
C LEU A 22 5.58 -1.91 -20.64
N ILE A 23 6.09 -0.78 -21.16
CA ILE A 23 5.51 -0.13 -22.33
C ILE A 23 6.17 -0.66 -23.59
N GLN A 24 5.39 -1.30 -24.43
CA GLN A 24 5.84 -1.87 -25.71
C GLN A 24 5.02 -1.25 -26.84
N ASN A 25 5.69 -0.75 -27.87
CA ASN A 25 5.03 -0.03 -28.99
C ASN A 25 4.06 1.07 -28.53
N GLY A 26 4.43 1.77 -27.44
CA GLY A 26 3.64 2.86 -26.87
C GLY A 26 2.42 2.43 -26.06
N GLN A 27 2.23 1.16 -25.79
CA GLN A 27 1.11 0.62 -25.00
C GLN A 27 1.61 -0.21 -23.82
N PRO A 28 0.92 -0.16 -22.66
CA PRO A 28 1.25 -1.02 -21.55
C PRO A 28 0.90 -2.47 -21.86
N VAL A 29 1.74 -3.38 -21.39
CA VAL A 29 1.42 -4.80 -21.35
C VAL A 29 0.62 -5.05 -20.07
N PHE A 30 -0.65 -5.42 -20.22
CA PHE A 30 -1.50 -5.72 -19.08
C PHE A 30 -1.34 -7.15 -18.60
N GLY A 31 -1.48 -7.37 -17.30
CA GLY A 31 -1.44 -8.69 -16.67
C GLY A 31 -0.60 -8.73 -15.40
N VAL A 32 -0.39 -9.96 -14.93
CA VAL A 32 0.46 -10.28 -13.78
C VAL A 32 1.80 -10.81 -14.27
N PHE A 33 2.89 -10.35 -13.66
CA PHE A 33 4.25 -10.66 -14.06
C PHE A 33 5.04 -11.22 -12.87
N SER A 34 6.04 -12.06 -13.13
CA SER A 34 7.02 -12.42 -12.10
C SER A 34 7.96 -11.25 -11.82
N GLN A 35 8.22 -10.42 -12.84
CA GLN A 35 9.09 -9.26 -12.74
C GLN A 35 8.89 -8.32 -13.94
N VAL A 36 9.02 -7.02 -13.70
CA VAL A 36 9.14 -5.98 -14.71
C VAL A 36 10.37 -5.16 -14.38
N LYS A 37 11.39 -5.17 -15.28
CA LYS A 37 12.67 -4.52 -14.99
C LYS A 37 12.62 -3.01 -15.17
N SER A 38 11.82 -2.54 -16.12
CA SER A 38 11.65 -1.10 -16.35
C SER A 38 10.20 -0.77 -16.70
N ILE A 39 9.66 0.22 -16.02
CA ILE A 39 8.29 0.68 -16.26
C ILE A 39 8.23 1.57 -17.51
N ASN A 40 9.32 2.24 -17.85
CA ASN A 40 9.48 3.11 -19.03
C ASN A 40 8.22 3.92 -19.38
N TYR A 41 7.55 4.49 -18.36
CA TYR A 41 6.22 5.11 -18.47
C TYR A 41 6.16 6.29 -19.45
N LEU A 42 7.28 6.93 -19.75
CA LEU A 42 7.37 8.03 -20.72
C LEU A 42 7.23 7.56 -22.16
N ASP A 43 7.41 6.26 -22.43
CA ASP A 43 7.21 5.67 -23.75
C ASP A 43 5.72 5.46 -24.07
N TYR A 44 4.84 5.62 -23.08
CA TYR A 44 3.41 5.48 -23.28
C TYR A 44 2.84 6.54 -24.21
N TYR A 45 2.12 6.10 -25.26
CA TYR A 45 1.37 6.98 -26.14
C TYR A 45 0.02 7.35 -25.53
N SER A 46 -0.01 8.49 -24.84
CA SER A 46 -1.28 9.05 -24.39
C SER A 46 -2.04 9.62 -25.60
N TYR A 47 -3.01 8.87 -26.10
CA TYR A 47 -3.85 9.33 -27.18
C TYR A 47 -4.81 10.41 -26.69
N LEU A 48 -4.66 11.60 -27.22
CA LEU A 48 -5.82 12.42 -27.47
C LEU A 48 -6.55 11.89 -28.71
N ILE A 49 -7.75 12.37 -28.97
CA ILE A 49 -8.51 12.07 -30.20
C ILE A 49 -7.65 12.27 -31.47
N SER A 50 -6.63 13.15 -31.40
CA SER A 50 -5.69 13.45 -32.47
C SER A 50 -4.59 12.40 -32.72
N GLN A 51 -4.53 11.31 -31.94
CA GLN A 51 -3.49 10.28 -31.99
C GLN A 51 -2.03 10.82 -31.85
N LYS A 52 -1.84 12.06 -31.45
CA LYS A 52 -0.52 12.64 -31.20
C LYS A 52 -0.04 12.27 -29.80
N SER A 53 1.19 11.78 -29.73
CA SER A 53 1.86 11.57 -28.45
C SER A 53 2.02 12.89 -27.69
N LEU A 54 1.75 12.88 -26.40
CA LEU A 54 2.08 14.01 -25.55
C LEU A 54 3.62 14.13 -25.41
N PRO A 55 4.19 15.34 -25.29
CA PRO A 55 5.59 15.50 -24.96
C PRO A 55 5.87 14.97 -23.54
N ASN A 56 7.09 14.50 -23.29
CA ASN A 56 7.47 13.82 -22.04
C ASN A 56 7.15 14.64 -20.79
N TRP A 57 7.39 15.95 -20.79
CA TRP A 57 7.07 16.80 -19.65
C TRP A 57 5.59 16.79 -19.26
N ARG A 58 4.66 16.64 -20.24
CA ARG A 58 3.23 16.48 -19.95
C ARG A 58 2.89 15.06 -19.46
N LYS A 59 3.63 14.07 -19.92
CA LYS A 59 3.48 12.70 -19.42
C LYS A 59 3.94 12.62 -17.97
N GLU A 60 5.07 13.23 -17.65
CA GLU A 60 5.57 13.34 -16.28
C GLU A 60 4.56 14.02 -15.35
N LEU A 61 3.98 15.15 -15.76
CA LEU A 61 2.97 15.86 -14.97
C LEU A 61 1.68 15.07 -14.73
N LYS A 62 1.40 14.05 -15.56
CA LYS A 62 0.20 13.21 -15.43
C LYS A 62 0.44 11.91 -14.70
N ALA A 63 1.70 11.53 -14.53
CA ALA A 63 2.03 10.28 -13.85
C ALA A 63 1.95 10.47 -12.33
N ASN A 64 1.13 9.66 -11.68
CA ASN A 64 1.04 9.59 -10.23
C ASN A 64 1.90 8.44 -9.73
N GLN A 65 2.56 8.64 -8.59
CA GLN A 65 3.45 7.64 -8.01
C GLN A 65 3.30 7.60 -6.51
N PHE A 66 3.25 6.39 -5.98
CA PHE A 66 3.13 6.11 -4.55
C PHE A 66 4.14 5.06 -4.15
N CYS A 67 4.65 5.20 -2.94
CA CYS A 67 5.42 4.17 -2.27
C CYS A 67 4.99 4.15 -0.81
N PHE A 68 4.51 3.02 -0.35
CA PHE A 68 4.15 2.79 1.04
C PHE A 68 4.99 1.63 1.58
N ILE A 69 5.49 1.78 2.78
CA ILE A 69 6.27 0.77 3.49
C ILE A 69 5.73 0.67 4.91
N GLN A 70 5.47 -0.54 5.35
CA GLN A 70 5.19 -0.83 6.74
C GLN A 70 6.31 -1.71 7.29
N ILE A 71 6.78 -1.38 8.49
CA ILE A 71 7.78 -2.17 9.23
C ILE A 71 7.15 -2.56 10.55
N LEU A 72 7.15 -3.83 10.87
CA LEU A 72 6.79 -4.37 12.17
C LEU A 72 8.07 -4.77 12.90
N GLN A 73 8.39 -4.07 13.96
CA GLN A 73 9.40 -4.41 14.96
C GLN A 73 8.72 -4.38 16.32
N PRO A 74 8.19 -5.51 16.80
CA PRO A 74 7.37 -5.52 18.01
C PRO A 74 8.02 -4.79 19.19
N PRO A 75 7.27 -3.99 19.96
CA PRO A 75 5.86 -3.71 19.82
C PRO A 75 5.53 -2.54 18.85
N TYR A 76 6.47 -2.09 18.04
CA TYR A 76 6.34 -0.92 17.18
C TYR A 76 5.98 -1.29 15.75
N ARG A 77 4.98 -0.58 15.21
CA ARG A 77 4.60 -0.58 13.81
C ARG A 77 4.89 0.79 13.22
N VAL A 78 5.76 0.83 12.22
CA VAL A 78 6.11 2.08 11.53
C VAL A 78 5.60 2.03 10.12
N CYS A 79 4.87 3.06 9.71
CA CYS A 79 4.38 3.22 8.35
C CYS A 79 4.95 4.50 7.74
N LEU A 80 5.47 4.38 6.55
CA LEU A 80 6.08 5.43 5.76
C LEU A 80 5.41 5.49 4.39
N ALA A 81 5.06 6.68 3.93
CA ALA A 81 4.61 6.88 2.55
C ALA A 81 5.27 8.06 1.88
N LEU A 82 5.51 7.91 0.58
CA LEU A 82 5.86 8.97 -0.36
C LEU A 82 4.84 8.97 -1.48
N ALA A 83 4.23 10.11 -1.78
CA ALA A 83 3.25 10.24 -2.84
C ALA A 83 3.51 11.51 -3.66
N THR A 84 3.48 11.41 -4.98
CA THR A 84 3.53 12.56 -5.86
C THR A 84 2.49 12.51 -6.94
N ILE A 85 1.83 13.63 -7.13
CA ILE A 85 0.98 13.93 -8.28
C ILE A 85 1.64 15.00 -9.17
N LYS A 86 2.94 15.22 -8.99
CA LYS A 86 3.78 16.23 -9.67
C LYS A 86 3.42 17.69 -9.35
N LEU A 87 2.15 18.01 -9.07
CA LEU A 87 1.72 19.34 -8.61
C LEU A 87 1.96 19.52 -7.10
N ALA A 88 2.00 18.43 -6.37
CA ALA A 88 2.39 18.35 -4.97
C ALA A 88 3.07 17.02 -4.70
N THR A 89 3.99 17.02 -3.75
CA THR A 89 4.59 15.80 -3.20
C THR A 89 4.40 15.80 -1.70
N SER A 90 3.92 14.69 -1.18
CA SER A 90 3.72 14.49 0.26
C SER A 90 4.50 13.30 0.76
N ALA A 91 4.93 13.39 1.99
CA ALA A 91 5.50 12.28 2.73
C ALA A 91 4.91 12.27 4.14
N PHE A 92 4.70 11.08 4.67
CA PHE A 92 4.44 10.91 6.09
C PHE A 92 5.20 9.72 6.65
N VAL A 93 5.45 9.76 7.92
CA VAL A 93 5.81 8.61 8.74
C VAL A 93 4.98 8.65 10.01
N TYR A 94 4.44 7.53 10.39
CA TYR A 94 3.89 7.37 11.72
C TYR A 94 4.46 6.14 12.41
N ILE A 95 4.52 6.21 13.73
CA ILE A 95 4.84 5.08 14.60
C ILE A 95 3.66 4.81 15.52
N TYR A 96 3.30 3.55 15.64
CA TYR A 96 2.28 3.06 16.54
C TYR A 96 2.90 2.04 17.49
N ASN A 97 2.66 2.23 18.78
CA ASN A 97 3.07 1.28 19.82
C ASN A 97 1.87 0.39 20.15
N GLU A 98 1.98 -0.90 19.86
CA GLU A 98 0.90 -1.89 20.02
C GLU A 98 0.54 -2.11 21.50
N ASP A 99 1.50 -1.99 22.43
CA ASP A 99 1.27 -2.17 23.86
C ASP A 99 0.54 -0.99 24.51
N THR A 100 0.91 0.24 24.13
CA THR A 100 0.34 1.47 24.72
C THR A 100 -0.78 2.06 23.89
N GLN A 101 -0.99 1.56 22.66
CA GLN A 101 -1.95 2.07 21.67
C GLN A 101 -1.75 3.55 21.30
N GLN A 102 -0.53 4.05 21.45
CA GLN A 102 -0.18 5.43 21.10
C GLN A 102 0.26 5.52 19.65
N LEU A 103 -0.24 6.51 18.97
CA LEU A 103 0.07 6.85 17.58
C LEU A 103 0.76 8.22 17.53
N GLU A 104 1.91 8.30 16.87
CA GLU A 104 2.61 9.54 16.60
C GLU A 104 2.84 9.72 15.10
N VAL A 105 2.47 10.87 14.54
CA VAL A 105 2.51 11.15 13.10
C VAL A 105 3.41 12.34 12.80
N CYS A 106 4.27 12.21 11.82
CA CYS A 106 5.02 13.30 11.21
C CYS A 106 4.73 13.34 9.71
N GLU A 107 4.26 14.47 9.23
CA GLU A 107 3.92 14.65 7.82
C GLU A 107 4.49 15.93 7.24
N ALA A 108 4.73 15.91 5.94
CA ALA A 108 5.18 17.05 5.18
C ALA A 108 4.55 17.05 3.78
N LEU A 109 4.16 18.23 3.33
CA LEU A 109 3.65 18.48 1.99
C LEU A 109 4.46 19.62 1.38
N GLN A 110 4.86 19.47 0.14
CA GLN A 110 5.56 20.52 -0.59
C GLN A 110 5.02 20.66 -2.01
N PRO A 111 5.07 21.89 -2.57
CA PRO A 111 4.60 22.15 -3.92
C PRO A 111 5.51 21.48 -4.94
N LEU A 112 4.92 21.01 -6.02
CA LEU A 112 5.61 20.35 -7.12
C LEU A 112 6.45 19.14 -6.64
N THR A 113 7.59 18.92 -7.29
CA THR A 113 8.59 17.92 -6.91
C THR A 113 9.83 18.57 -6.28
N HIS A 114 9.64 19.70 -5.57
CA HIS A 114 10.75 20.42 -4.95
C HIS A 114 11.46 19.53 -3.92
N HIS A 115 12.80 19.50 -3.94
CA HIS A 115 13.61 18.62 -3.09
C HIS A 115 13.13 17.15 -3.05
N THR A 116 12.60 16.69 -4.18
CA THR A 116 12.11 15.32 -4.34
C THR A 116 12.72 14.70 -5.58
N HIS A 117 13.22 13.49 -5.44
CA HIS A 117 13.66 12.63 -6.52
C HIS A 117 12.89 11.32 -6.47
N LEU A 118 12.22 10.97 -7.54
CA LEU A 118 11.43 9.74 -7.60
C LEU A 118 11.69 9.06 -8.95
N ASP A 119 12.51 8.02 -8.95
CA ASP A 119 12.67 7.18 -10.12
C ASP A 119 11.36 6.47 -10.45
N GLY A 120 11.07 6.38 -11.73
CA GLY A 120 9.86 5.72 -12.24
C GLY A 120 9.97 4.19 -12.26
N ASP A 121 10.76 3.62 -11.36
CA ASP A 121 11.02 2.18 -11.35
C ASP A 121 11.10 1.66 -9.90
N GLY A 122 10.18 0.78 -9.53
CA GLY A 122 10.16 0.13 -8.20
C GLY A 122 11.06 -1.10 -8.10
N TYR A 123 11.71 -1.49 -9.21
CA TYR A 123 12.62 -2.62 -9.25
C TYR A 123 14.05 -2.22 -8.88
N GLN A 124 14.50 -1.09 -9.41
CA GLN A 124 15.79 -0.48 -9.14
C GLN A 124 15.69 1.04 -9.24
N GLY A 125 16.55 1.77 -8.53
CA GLY A 125 16.57 3.23 -8.54
C GLY A 125 16.41 3.82 -7.14
N GLN A 126 16.06 5.08 -7.06
CA GLN A 126 15.98 5.81 -5.81
C GLN A 126 14.68 6.62 -5.73
N MET A 127 14.13 6.70 -4.52
CA MET A 127 13.12 7.69 -4.13
C MET A 127 13.66 8.50 -2.96
N ALA A 128 13.65 9.82 -3.08
CA ALA A 128 14.09 10.71 -2.02
C ALA A 128 13.15 11.91 -1.85
N PHE A 129 12.92 12.28 -0.62
CA PHE A 129 12.13 13.46 -0.22
C PHE A 129 12.86 14.16 0.91
N THR A 130 13.04 15.48 0.80
CA THR A 130 13.71 16.27 1.83
C THR A 130 12.86 17.47 2.22
N HIS A 131 12.47 17.49 3.48
CA HIS A 131 11.75 18.59 4.12
C HIS A 131 12.30 18.81 5.54
N THR A 132 12.13 19.99 6.12
CA THR A 132 12.64 20.31 7.47
C THR A 132 12.10 19.41 8.58
N LYS A 133 10.90 18.84 8.41
CA LYS A 133 10.27 17.93 9.39
C LYS A 133 10.59 16.46 9.15
N LEU A 134 10.84 16.10 7.89
CA LEU A 134 10.94 14.71 7.45
C LEU A 134 11.85 14.62 6.23
N SER A 135 12.87 13.81 6.30
CA SER A 135 13.67 13.39 5.15
C SER A 135 13.67 11.88 5.03
N VAL A 136 13.59 11.39 3.80
CA VAL A 136 13.62 9.96 3.51
C VAL A 136 14.33 9.71 2.20
N THR A 137 15.13 8.67 2.18
CA THR A 137 15.77 8.10 0.99
C THR A 137 15.52 6.60 0.98
N LEU A 138 15.02 6.12 -0.13
CA LEU A 138 14.77 4.70 -0.42
C LEU A 138 15.62 4.35 -1.64
N ASP A 139 16.54 3.40 -1.49
CA ASP A 139 17.31 2.86 -2.62
C ASP A 139 16.81 1.45 -2.92
N PHE A 140 16.46 1.21 -4.17
CA PHE A 140 15.96 -0.07 -4.65
C PHE A 140 17.02 -0.77 -5.48
N SER A 141 17.21 -2.03 -5.20
CA SER A 141 17.96 -2.96 -6.04
C SER A 141 17.18 -4.28 -6.20
N PRO A 142 17.54 -5.15 -7.14
CA PRO A 142 16.82 -6.41 -7.32
C PRO A 142 16.80 -7.32 -6.09
N ALA A 143 17.82 -7.26 -5.24
CA ALA A 143 17.97 -8.15 -4.09
C ALA A 143 17.51 -7.51 -2.78
N GLN A 144 17.62 -6.20 -2.66
CA GLN A 144 17.36 -5.49 -1.41
C GLN A 144 16.86 -4.07 -1.63
N MET A 145 16.23 -3.55 -0.60
CA MET A 145 15.88 -2.14 -0.46
C MET A 145 16.55 -1.59 0.78
N THR A 146 17.05 -0.34 0.71
CA THR A 146 17.53 0.38 1.88
C THR A 146 16.65 1.55 2.21
N ILE A 147 16.55 1.88 3.49
CA ILE A 147 15.77 2.99 4.03
C ILE A 147 16.69 3.83 4.89
N ALA A 148 16.79 5.12 4.58
CA ALA A 148 17.33 6.14 5.46
C ALA A 148 16.24 7.20 5.67
N LEU A 149 15.68 7.24 6.89
CA LEU A 149 14.62 8.16 7.28
C LEU A 149 15.03 8.91 8.52
N ASP A 150 14.84 10.22 8.53
CA ASP A 150 14.90 11.06 9.71
C ASP A 150 13.69 11.98 9.78
N SER A 151 12.96 11.93 10.87
CA SER A 151 11.80 12.77 11.11
C SER A 151 11.84 13.40 12.50
N GLN A 152 10.87 14.21 12.80
CA GLN A 152 10.76 14.87 14.11
C GLN A 152 10.74 13.87 15.28
N TYR A 153 10.14 12.67 15.10
CA TYR A 153 9.86 11.71 16.18
C TYR A 153 10.61 10.41 16.06
N VAL A 154 10.94 10.00 14.85
CA VAL A 154 11.63 8.72 14.60
C VAL A 154 12.68 8.86 13.52
N ALA A 155 13.74 8.03 13.61
CA ALA A 155 14.67 7.80 12.52
C ALA A 155 14.82 6.30 12.26
N ILE A 156 15.03 5.93 11.00
CA ILE A 156 15.17 4.54 10.56
C ILE A 156 16.40 4.44 9.66
N THR A 157 17.21 3.44 9.91
CA THR A 157 18.21 2.95 8.96
C THR A 157 17.99 1.47 8.80
N ALA A 158 17.71 1.02 7.59
CA ALA A 158 17.37 -0.38 7.33
C ALA A 158 17.92 -0.86 5.99
N ALA A 159 18.29 -2.12 5.94
CA ALA A 159 18.47 -2.91 4.74
C ALA A 159 17.50 -4.09 4.80
N LEU A 160 16.65 -4.22 3.80
CA LEU A 160 15.57 -5.20 3.74
C LEU A 160 15.73 -6.06 2.49
N ALA A 161 15.71 -7.38 2.64
CA ALA A 161 15.70 -8.32 1.52
C ALA A 161 14.35 -8.29 0.81
N ARG A 162 14.36 -8.34 -0.49
CA ARG A 162 13.17 -8.36 -1.34
C ARG A 162 12.66 -9.78 -1.53
N SER A 163 11.35 -9.89 -1.77
CA SER A 163 10.71 -11.17 -2.03
C SER A 163 11.11 -11.75 -3.38
N ALA A 164 11.31 -13.08 -3.43
CA ALA A 164 11.44 -13.81 -4.68
C ALA A 164 10.10 -13.93 -5.46
N GLN A 165 8.98 -13.64 -4.80
CA GLN A 165 7.64 -13.74 -5.37
C GLN A 165 6.82 -12.46 -5.10
N PRO A 166 7.20 -11.33 -5.72
CA PRO A 166 6.39 -10.12 -5.63
C PRO A 166 5.08 -10.27 -6.42
N LEU A 167 4.06 -9.54 -6.03
CA LEU A 167 2.95 -9.21 -6.92
C LEU A 167 3.41 -8.05 -7.80
N ALA A 168 3.55 -8.28 -9.10
CA ALA A 168 3.78 -7.24 -10.10
C ALA A 168 2.63 -7.29 -11.11
N ILE A 169 1.80 -6.25 -11.13
CA ILE A 169 0.59 -6.26 -11.96
C ILE A 169 0.39 -4.91 -12.65
N CYS A 170 0.03 -4.95 -13.93
CA CYS A 170 -0.42 -3.79 -14.69
C CYS A 170 -1.88 -3.95 -15.09
N THR A 171 -2.69 -2.96 -14.75
CA THR A 171 -4.13 -2.94 -15.04
C THR A 171 -4.55 -1.66 -15.73
N PRO A 172 -5.55 -1.69 -16.65
CA PRO A 172 -6.13 -0.48 -17.19
C PRO A 172 -6.92 0.27 -16.10
N THR A 173 -6.84 1.59 -16.13
CA THR A 173 -7.63 2.50 -15.30
C THR A 173 -8.39 3.48 -16.18
N GLY A 174 -9.72 3.35 -16.22
CA GLY A 174 -10.53 4.12 -17.14
C GLY A 174 -10.19 3.85 -18.63
N ARG A 175 -10.54 4.79 -19.51
CA ARG A 175 -10.41 4.59 -20.96
C ARG A 175 -8.97 4.66 -21.47
N ARG A 176 -8.08 5.40 -20.80
CA ARG A 176 -6.74 5.75 -21.33
C ARG A 176 -5.66 5.77 -20.28
N GLY A 177 -5.98 5.29 -19.11
CA GLY A 177 -5.04 5.16 -18.00
C GLY A 177 -4.60 3.73 -17.82
N TRP A 178 -3.61 3.58 -17.01
CA TRP A 178 -3.12 2.30 -16.51
C TRP A 178 -2.40 2.52 -15.20
N THR A 179 -2.33 1.47 -14.40
CA THR A 179 -1.58 1.44 -13.16
C THR A 179 -0.69 0.22 -13.16
N PHE A 180 0.56 0.40 -12.83
CA PHE A 180 1.45 -0.69 -12.44
C PHE A 180 1.66 -0.63 -10.95
N THR A 181 1.47 -1.75 -10.27
CA THR A 181 1.74 -1.87 -8.84
C THR A 181 2.64 -3.07 -8.56
N GLN A 182 3.55 -2.89 -7.61
CA GLN A 182 4.42 -3.94 -7.09
C GLN A 182 4.27 -3.98 -5.57
N LYS A 183 3.91 -5.16 -5.06
CA LYS A 183 3.71 -5.40 -3.63
C LYS A 183 4.47 -6.66 -3.23
N GLU A 184 5.09 -6.61 -2.07
CA GLU A 184 5.91 -7.72 -1.61
C GLU A 184 6.19 -7.69 -0.11
N PRO A 185 6.31 -8.85 0.53
CA PRO A 185 6.91 -8.94 1.85
C PRO A 185 8.40 -8.65 1.77
N LEU A 186 8.90 -8.01 2.81
CA LEU A 186 10.32 -7.71 3.00
C LEU A 186 10.77 -8.31 4.32
N THR A 187 12.02 -8.76 4.39
CA THR A 187 12.63 -9.29 5.61
C THR A 187 13.86 -8.48 6.00
N SER A 188 14.08 -8.31 7.29
CA SER A 188 15.23 -7.54 7.75
C SER A 188 16.55 -8.26 7.47
N LEU A 189 17.50 -7.55 6.86
CA LEU A 189 18.90 -7.94 6.78
C LEU A 189 19.70 -7.27 7.87
N SER A 190 19.42 -5.99 8.12
CA SER A 190 20.03 -5.20 9.20
C SER A 190 19.28 -3.90 9.37
N GLY A 191 19.45 -3.26 10.51
CA GLY A 191 18.91 -1.92 10.71
C GLY A 191 18.55 -1.61 12.15
N HIS A 192 17.99 -0.44 12.33
CA HIS A 192 17.46 0.00 13.61
C HIS A 192 16.39 1.08 13.44
N LEU A 193 15.52 1.15 14.42
CA LEU A 193 14.58 2.22 14.68
C LEU A 193 15.11 3.04 15.85
N LEU A 194 15.17 4.36 15.70
CA LEU A 194 15.44 5.30 16.78
C LEU A 194 14.16 6.07 17.10
N ILE A 195 13.60 5.88 18.29
CA ILE A 195 12.47 6.67 18.79
C ILE A 195 13.08 7.85 19.54
N LYS A 196 12.78 9.07 19.10
CA LYS A 196 13.34 10.29 19.69
C LYS A 196 12.68 10.62 21.03
N ALA A 197 13.36 11.35 21.88
CA ALA A 197 12.89 11.69 23.23
C ALA A 197 11.54 12.44 23.26
N ASN A 198 11.25 13.21 22.23
CA ASN A 198 10.03 14.00 22.09
C ASN A 198 8.84 13.23 21.45
N SER A 199 8.99 11.94 21.18
CA SER A 199 7.91 11.12 20.66
C SER A 199 6.92 10.71 21.75
N ALA A 200 5.62 10.84 21.48
CA ALA A 200 4.56 10.44 22.42
C ALA A 200 4.47 8.92 22.64
N VAL A 201 5.00 8.11 21.71
CA VAL A 201 5.07 6.65 21.90
C VAL A 201 6.19 6.22 22.86
N ASN A 202 7.04 7.17 23.26
CA ASN A 202 8.04 6.98 24.29
C ASN A 202 7.45 7.30 25.68
N THR A 203 8.06 6.79 26.74
CA THR A 203 7.61 7.19 28.09
C THR A 203 7.99 8.65 28.37
N PRO A 204 7.18 9.41 29.14
CA PRO A 204 7.54 10.76 29.54
C PRO A 204 8.95 10.80 30.18
N ASP A 205 9.76 11.77 29.81
CA ASP A 205 11.16 11.95 30.26
C ASP A 205 12.14 10.85 29.80
N ALA A 206 11.73 10.00 28.85
CA ALA A 206 12.60 8.96 28.33
C ALA A 206 13.73 9.53 27.46
N GLN A 207 14.88 8.90 27.55
CA GLN A 207 15.97 9.12 26.60
C GLN A 207 15.60 8.52 25.23
N PRO A 208 16.23 8.98 24.14
CA PRO A 208 16.04 8.36 22.84
C PRO A 208 16.27 6.85 22.92
N GLN A 209 15.32 6.08 22.37
CA GLN A 209 15.38 4.62 22.38
C GLN A 209 15.81 4.10 21.02
N LYS A 210 16.93 3.38 21.00
CA LYS A 210 17.42 2.69 19.79
C LYS A 210 17.06 1.21 19.86
N ILE A 211 16.33 0.74 18.86
CA ILE A 211 15.86 -0.65 18.74
C ILE A 211 16.53 -1.25 17.49
N THR A 212 17.39 -2.24 17.71
CA THR A 212 18.05 -2.96 16.61
C THR A 212 17.07 -3.96 16.00
N PHE A 213 17.03 -4.01 14.69
CA PHE A 213 16.21 -4.99 13.97
C PHE A 213 16.77 -6.41 14.14
N THR A 214 15.86 -7.35 14.19
CA THR A 214 16.14 -8.77 14.40
C THR A 214 15.47 -9.59 13.27
N ASP A 215 15.63 -10.89 13.30
CA ASP A 215 14.92 -11.80 12.37
C ASP A 215 13.40 -11.74 12.55
N ALA A 216 12.92 -11.21 13.68
CA ALA A 216 11.49 -10.96 13.92
C ALA A 216 11.00 -9.65 13.29
N THR A 217 11.90 -8.81 12.75
CA THR A 217 11.51 -7.59 12.03
C THR A 217 11.09 -7.93 10.62
N ILE A 218 9.86 -7.66 10.29
CA ILE A 218 9.28 -7.88 8.96
C ILE A 218 8.71 -6.58 8.42
N ALA A 219 8.61 -6.51 7.09
CA ALA A 219 8.07 -5.33 6.44
C ALA A 219 7.30 -5.70 5.17
N ASN A 220 6.64 -4.73 4.59
CA ASN A 220 6.08 -4.83 3.24
C ASN A 220 6.30 -3.56 2.45
N LEU A 221 6.35 -3.73 1.14
CA LEU A 221 6.37 -2.67 0.14
C LEU A 221 5.06 -2.68 -0.65
N ASP A 222 4.50 -1.49 -0.85
CA ASP A 222 3.46 -1.21 -1.84
C ASP A 222 3.94 -0.03 -2.70
N TRP A 223 4.35 -0.31 -3.93
CA TRP A 223 4.84 0.69 -4.86
C TRP A 223 3.94 0.73 -6.10
N THR A 224 3.52 1.92 -6.49
CA THR A 224 2.59 2.11 -7.61
C THR A 224 2.99 3.32 -8.45
N LEU A 225 2.92 3.16 -9.76
CA LEU A 225 3.05 4.25 -10.74
C LEU A 225 2.04 4.06 -11.86
N GLY A 226 1.45 5.17 -12.32
CA GLY A 226 0.57 5.09 -13.47
C GLY A 226 -0.09 6.41 -13.87
N TYR A 227 -0.91 6.32 -14.90
CA TYR A 227 -1.77 7.39 -15.37
C TYR A 227 -3.20 7.11 -14.89
N MET A 228 -3.49 7.53 -13.68
CA MET A 228 -4.73 7.24 -12.98
C MET A 228 -5.88 8.11 -13.46
N ARG A 229 -7.10 7.77 -13.07
CA ARG A 229 -8.29 8.62 -13.27
C ARG A 229 -8.15 9.91 -12.49
N HIS A 230 -8.75 10.98 -12.98
CA HIS A 230 -8.75 12.28 -12.32
C HIS A 230 -9.34 12.24 -10.91
N GLU A 231 -10.38 11.44 -10.71
CA GLU A 231 -10.96 11.15 -9.41
C GLU A 231 -10.94 9.62 -9.19
N THR A 232 -10.41 9.20 -8.08
CA THR A 232 -10.29 7.79 -7.69
C THR A 232 -10.61 7.67 -6.22
N ASN A 233 -11.46 6.70 -5.88
CA ASN A 233 -11.67 6.29 -4.50
C ASN A 233 -11.37 4.80 -4.37
N TRP A 234 -10.82 4.41 -3.23
CA TRP A 234 -10.54 3.01 -2.95
C TRP A 234 -10.64 2.69 -1.47
N PHE A 235 -10.91 1.43 -1.21
CA PHE A 235 -10.63 0.80 0.06
C PHE A 235 -9.41 -0.09 -0.07
N TRP A 236 -8.60 -0.13 0.96
CA TRP A 236 -7.41 -0.97 1.02
C TRP A 236 -7.29 -1.61 2.38
N GLY A 237 -6.75 -2.82 2.45
CA GLY A 237 -6.48 -3.54 3.68
C GLY A 237 -5.15 -4.27 3.59
N CYS A 238 -4.37 -4.20 4.66
CA CYS A 238 -3.05 -4.80 4.74
C CYS A 238 -2.79 -5.41 6.11
N ILE A 239 -2.23 -6.61 6.11
CA ILE A 239 -1.67 -7.23 7.31
C ILE A 239 -0.20 -7.52 7.04
N THR A 240 0.66 -7.14 7.95
CA THR A 240 2.07 -7.57 8.02
C THR A 240 2.27 -8.06 9.45
N SER A 241 2.36 -9.37 9.63
CA SER A 241 2.38 -9.98 10.96
C SER A 241 2.89 -11.42 10.91
N TYR A 242 2.96 -12.04 12.06
CA TYR A 242 3.09 -13.49 12.21
C TYR A 242 1.73 -14.09 12.57
N LEU A 243 1.41 -15.25 12.01
CA LEU A 243 0.27 -16.05 12.45
C LEU A 243 0.58 -16.73 13.79
N SER A 244 -0.45 -17.26 14.45
CA SER A 244 -0.30 -17.97 15.72
C SER A 244 0.58 -19.23 15.64
N ASP A 245 0.75 -19.78 14.44
CA ASP A 245 1.64 -20.91 14.16
C ASP A 245 3.09 -20.50 13.85
N GLY A 246 3.39 -19.19 13.90
CA GLY A 246 4.70 -18.61 13.68
C GLY A 246 5.04 -18.31 12.21
N ARG A 247 4.16 -18.61 11.25
CA ARG A 247 4.39 -18.27 9.85
C ARG A 247 4.31 -16.77 9.61
N HIS A 248 5.22 -16.25 8.80
CA HIS A 248 5.15 -14.88 8.32
C HIS A 248 3.97 -14.72 7.35
N PHE A 249 3.11 -13.75 7.63
CA PHE A 249 1.90 -13.49 6.87
C PHE A 249 1.83 -12.03 6.41
N LEU A 250 1.70 -11.86 5.10
CA LEU A 250 1.33 -10.58 4.47
C LEU A 250 0.01 -10.76 3.75
N LEU A 251 -0.91 -9.83 3.95
CA LEU A 251 -2.16 -9.72 3.19
C LEU A 251 -2.23 -8.34 2.55
N ASN A 252 -2.61 -8.29 1.28
CA ASN A 252 -2.96 -7.07 0.56
C ASN A 252 -4.29 -7.26 -0.15
N MET A 253 -5.23 -6.38 0.13
CA MET A 253 -6.55 -6.35 -0.49
C MET A 253 -6.91 -4.92 -0.88
N SER A 254 -7.56 -4.77 -2.02
CA SER A 254 -8.08 -3.47 -2.47
C SER A 254 -9.41 -3.60 -3.20
N MET A 255 -10.18 -2.52 -3.17
CA MET A 255 -11.41 -2.35 -3.94
C MET A 255 -11.46 -0.92 -4.48
N GLY A 256 -11.84 -0.75 -5.75
CA GLY A 256 -12.03 0.57 -6.37
C GLY A 256 -10.85 1.09 -7.20
N VAL A 257 -9.64 0.56 -7.01
CA VAL A 257 -8.46 0.94 -7.80
C VAL A 257 -8.56 0.39 -9.22
N ASN A 258 -8.97 -0.87 -9.36
CA ASN A 258 -9.01 -1.60 -10.62
C ASN A 258 -10.45 -1.82 -11.09
N GLU A 259 -10.79 -1.33 -12.29
CA GLU A 259 -12.16 -1.40 -12.82
C GLU A 259 -12.47 -2.65 -13.65
N THR A 260 -11.50 -3.48 -13.96
CA THR A 260 -11.58 -4.46 -15.04
C THR A 260 -11.72 -5.90 -14.57
N GLY A 261 -12.06 -6.12 -13.29
CA GLY A 261 -12.08 -7.46 -12.70
C GLY A 261 -10.68 -8.04 -12.43
N ALA A 262 -9.60 -7.34 -12.83
CA ALA A 262 -8.26 -7.63 -12.36
C ALA A 262 -8.13 -7.17 -10.91
N SER A 263 -7.51 -8.00 -10.09
CA SER A 263 -7.33 -7.72 -8.67
C SER A 263 -5.84 -7.69 -8.33
N GLU A 264 -5.45 -6.69 -7.55
CA GLU A 264 -4.13 -6.66 -6.91
C GLU A 264 -4.14 -7.35 -5.53
N ASN A 265 -5.15 -8.18 -5.29
CA ASN A 265 -5.32 -8.89 -4.04
C ASN A 265 -4.42 -10.12 -4.00
N ALA A 266 -3.66 -10.24 -2.95
CA ALA A 266 -2.77 -11.36 -2.71
C ALA A 266 -2.48 -11.53 -1.22
N CYS A 267 -2.10 -12.73 -0.83
CA CYS A 267 -1.46 -12.96 0.46
C CYS A 267 -0.16 -13.74 0.26
N TRP A 268 0.71 -13.65 1.24
CA TRP A 268 1.96 -14.40 1.30
C TRP A 268 2.05 -15.14 2.61
N LEU A 269 2.43 -16.41 2.53
CA LEU A 269 2.81 -17.23 3.67
C LEU A 269 4.27 -17.63 3.52
N ASP A 270 5.11 -17.23 4.46
CA ASP A 270 6.56 -17.46 4.41
C ASP A 270 7.17 -17.09 3.05
N GLY A 271 6.71 -15.97 2.49
CA GLY A 271 7.17 -15.46 1.19
C GLY A 271 6.55 -16.11 -0.05
N GLN A 272 5.74 -17.16 0.11
CA GLN A 272 5.00 -17.76 -1.01
C GLN A 272 3.72 -16.98 -1.28
N ILE A 273 3.55 -16.49 -2.51
CA ILE A 273 2.36 -15.73 -2.93
C ILE A 273 1.17 -16.61 -3.28
N PHE A 274 -0.01 -16.17 -2.87
CA PHE A 274 -1.32 -16.67 -3.28
C PHE A 274 -2.16 -15.51 -3.80
N TYR A 275 -2.61 -15.60 -5.04
CA TYR A 275 -3.47 -14.60 -5.65
C TYR A 275 -4.89 -14.75 -5.14
N LEU A 276 -5.51 -13.64 -4.74
CA LEU A 276 -6.85 -13.60 -4.20
C LEU A 276 -7.83 -12.95 -5.18
N PRO A 277 -9.10 -13.34 -5.15
CA PRO A 277 -10.14 -12.74 -5.98
C PRO A 277 -10.45 -11.30 -5.54
N PRO A 278 -11.22 -10.55 -6.35
CA PRO A 278 -11.81 -9.30 -5.91
C PRO A 278 -12.61 -9.47 -4.62
N VAL A 279 -12.50 -8.50 -3.72
CA VAL A 279 -13.23 -8.45 -2.44
C VAL A 279 -14.13 -7.22 -2.37
N MET A 280 -15.13 -7.31 -1.51
CA MET A 280 -15.98 -6.19 -1.11
C MET A 280 -15.58 -5.73 0.28
N PHE A 281 -15.47 -4.41 0.45
CA PHE A 281 -15.34 -3.76 1.74
C PHE A 281 -16.69 -3.15 2.10
N ALA A 282 -17.27 -3.54 3.22
CA ALA A 282 -18.51 -3.01 3.74
C ALA A 282 -18.28 -2.46 5.16
N ARG A 283 -18.64 -1.20 5.39
CA ARG A 283 -18.65 -0.58 6.72
C ARG A 283 -20.07 -0.65 7.27
N GLU A 284 -20.26 -1.02 8.52
CA GLU A 284 -21.60 -1.21 9.12
C GLU A 284 -22.47 0.05 9.16
N ASP A 285 -21.94 1.19 8.80
CA ASP A 285 -22.66 2.48 8.74
C ASP A 285 -23.13 2.95 7.40
N SER A 286 -23.10 2.15 6.41
CA SER A 286 -23.73 2.52 5.14
C SER A 286 -25.27 2.54 5.24
N ASN A 287 -25.81 3.21 6.23
CA ASN A 287 -27.07 3.90 6.00
C ASN A 287 -26.78 4.86 4.85
N ILE A 288 -27.23 4.45 3.68
CA ILE A 288 -27.36 5.21 2.45
C ILE A 288 -27.36 6.70 2.77
N ARG A 289 -26.27 7.39 2.44
CA ARG A 289 -26.33 8.85 2.33
C ARG A 289 -27.35 9.14 1.26
N SER A 290 -28.61 9.28 1.66
CA SER A 290 -29.60 9.99 0.87
C SER A 290 -29.00 11.37 0.59
N SER A 291 -28.81 11.62 -0.69
CA SER A 291 -28.42 12.89 -1.26
C SER A 291 -29.16 14.06 -0.60
N GLN A 292 -28.50 14.78 0.29
CA GLN A 292 -28.78 16.19 0.54
C GLN A 292 -27.45 16.91 0.82
N PRO A 293 -27.15 17.95 0.04
CA PRO A 293 -26.07 18.85 0.37
C PRO A 293 -26.67 19.85 1.39
N ASP A 294 -26.09 19.97 2.58
CA ASP A 294 -25.93 21.26 3.22
C ASP A 294 -25.49 21.14 4.69
N SER A 295 -24.55 21.94 4.92
CA SER A 295 -24.10 22.74 6.06
C SER A 295 -22.66 22.47 6.47
N LEU A 296 -21.82 23.38 6.02
CA LEU A 296 -20.49 23.69 6.52
C LEU A 296 -20.63 24.28 7.94
N GLU A 297 -20.52 23.43 8.95
CA GLU A 297 -20.14 23.87 10.29
C GLU A 297 -19.09 22.89 10.82
N PRO A 298 -17.95 23.36 11.32
CA PRO A 298 -16.97 22.50 11.96
C PRO A 298 -17.46 22.17 13.37
N SER A 299 -18.19 21.07 13.51
CA SER A 299 -18.44 20.50 14.82
C SER A 299 -17.24 19.69 15.28
N VAL A 300 -16.61 20.16 16.33
CA VAL A 300 -15.71 19.34 17.16
C VAL A 300 -16.62 18.30 17.84
N GLU A 301 -16.88 17.21 17.15
CA GLU A 301 -17.51 16.05 17.77
C GLU A 301 -16.43 15.25 18.50
N SER A 302 -16.69 15.11 19.81
CA SER A 302 -15.98 14.21 20.69
C SER A 302 -15.90 12.80 20.08
N ASP A 303 -14.71 12.21 20.01
CA ASP A 303 -14.31 10.92 19.46
C ASP A 303 -14.93 9.67 20.14
N ALA A 304 -16.20 9.71 20.44
CA ALA A 304 -16.99 8.55 20.87
C ALA A 304 -17.87 8.00 19.74
N SER A 305 -17.60 8.36 18.47
CA SER A 305 -18.26 7.72 17.34
C SER A 305 -17.73 6.30 17.21
N ALA A 306 -18.53 5.35 17.64
CA ALA A 306 -18.34 3.92 17.63
C ALA A 306 -17.42 3.47 16.50
N THR A 307 -16.34 2.81 16.86
CA THR A 307 -15.44 2.09 15.98
C THR A 307 -16.26 1.07 15.18
N LYS A 308 -16.61 1.45 13.95
CA LYS A 308 -17.56 0.68 13.15
C LYS A 308 -16.84 -0.48 12.51
N LEU A 309 -17.36 -1.68 12.72
CA LEU A 309 -16.85 -2.91 12.18
C LEU A 309 -16.85 -2.86 10.64
N TRP A 310 -15.75 -3.27 10.01
CA TRP A 310 -15.72 -3.49 8.58
C TRP A 310 -15.84 -4.98 8.30
N ARG A 311 -16.57 -5.34 7.28
CA ARG A 311 -16.58 -6.68 6.71
C ARG A 311 -15.88 -6.67 5.37
N ILE A 312 -14.96 -7.60 5.16
CA ILE A 312 -14.20 -7.75 3.92
C ILE A 312 -14.42 -9.19 3.45
N TYR A 313 -15.07 -9.33 2.31
CA TYR A 313 -15.51 -10.65 1.86
C TYR A 313 -15.46 -10.79 0.34
N HIS A 314 -15.30 -12.01 -0.11
CA HIS A 314 -15.44 -12.37 -1.51
C HIS A 314 -16.88 -12.78 -1.80
N GLN A 315 -17.49 -12.14 -2.81
CA GLN A 315 -18.76 -12.63 -3.35
C GLN A 315 -18.49 -13.86 -4.21
N ASN A 316 -18.73 -15.05 -3.64
CA ASN A 316 -18.56 -16.29 -4.38
C ASN A 316 -19.62 -16.40 -5.49
N LEU A 317 -19.24 -16.02 -6.70
CA LEU A 317 -20.06 -16.15 -7.90
C LEU A 317 -19.84 -17.51 -8.59
N GLY A 318 -19.40 -18.52 -7.86
CA GLY A 318 -19.15 -19.86 -8.37
C GLY A 318 -17.79 -20.04 -9.08
N TRP A 319 -16.90 -19.10 -8.92
CA TRP A 319 -15.69 -18.98 -9.74
C TRP A 319 -14.40 -19.53 -9.10
N SER A 320 -14.36 -19.72 -7.81
CA SER A 320 -13.07 -19.98 -7.18
C SER A 320 -13.15 -20.97 -6.00
N ASN A 321 -12.08 -21.72 -5.83
CA ASN A 321 -11.80 -22.48 -4.62
C ASN A 321 -11.17 -21.56 -3.54
N VAL A 322 -11.45 -20.26 -3.60
CA VAL A 322 -10.99 -19.27 -2.64
C VAL A 322 -12.22 -18.63 -2.00
N ASP A 323 -12.23 -18.58 -0.70
CA ASP A 323 -13.25 -17.90 0.09
C ASP A 323 -12.57 -16.95 1.08
N ILE A 324 -13.14 -15.75 1.25
CA ILE A 324 -12.62 -14.71 2.12
C ILE A 324 -13.80 -14.15 2.90
N ASP A 325 -13.75 -14.25 4.20
CA ASP A 325 -14.70 -13.61 5.12
C ASP A 325 -13.94 -13.11 6.34
N LEU A 326 -13.67 -11.81 6.35
CA LEU A 326 -12.90 -11.14 7.39
C LEU A 326 -13.72 -10.01 7.98
N SER A 327 -13.55 -9.82 9.27
CA SER A 327 -13.94 -8.61 9.98
C SER A 327 -12.71 -7.80 10.35
N PHE A 328 -12.82 -6.48 10.31
CA PHE A 328 -11.80 -5.56 10.80
C PHE A 328 -12.40 -4.65 11.84
N THR A 329 -11.84 -4.68 13.06
CA THR A 329 -12.25 -3.84 14.19
C THR A 329 -11.23 -2.72 14.36
N PRO A 330 -11.59 -1.46 14.02
CA PRO A 330 -10.67 -0.33 14.16
C PRO A 330 -10.37 0.00 15.64
N ILE A 331 -9.14 0.45 15.92
CA ILE A 331 -8.69 0.94 17.22
C ILE A 331 -8.44 2.45 17.16
N THR A 332 -7.61 2.86 16.18
CA THR A 332 -7.22 4.26 15.99
C THR A 332 -7.10 4.58 14.51
N VAL A 333 -7.00 5.86 14.18
CA VAL A 333 -6.98 6.31 12.79
C VAL A 333 -6.02 7.47 12.60
N TYR A 334 -5.26 7.43 11.50
CA TYR A 334 -4.61 8.59 10.93
C TYR A 334 -5.49 9.16 9.83
N LYS A 335 -5.94 10.41 10.01
CA LYS A 335 -6.80 11.13 9.06
C LYS A 335 -6.09 12.34 8.50
N LYS A 336 -6.25 12.56 7.21
CA LYS A 336 -5.76 13.75 6.53
C LYS A 336 -6.72 14.18 5.45
N THR A 337 -7.02 15.48 5.41
CA THR A 337 -7.82 16.08 4.35
C THR A 337 -7.07 17.26 3.75
N ASP A 338 -6.76 17.15 2.48
CA ASP A 338 -6.16 18.22 1.69
C ASP A 338 -7.17 18.64 0.61
N ASN A 339 -7.45 19.94 0.48
CA ASN A 339 -8.35 20.46 -0.55
C ASN A 339 -7.80 21.76 -1.11
N PHE A 340 -7.31 21.72 -2.33
CA PHE A 340 -6.79 22.85 -3.07
C PHE A 340 -7.64 23.19 -4.30
N GLY A 341 -8.91 22.73 -4.32
CA GLY A 341 -9.88 22.94 -5.40
C GLY A 341 -9.68 21.99 -6.57
N VAL A 342 -8.60 22.12 -7.33
CA VAL A 342 -8.27 21.21 -8.46
C VAL A 342 -7.65 19.91 -8.02
N ILE A 343 -7.10 19.87 -6.83
CA ILE A 343 -6.48 18.72 -6.18
C ILE A 343 -7.13 18.54 -4.83
N ALA A 344 -7.53 17.34 -4.49
CA ALA A 344 -8.07 17.02 -3.17
C ALA A 344 -7.70 15.59 -2.77
N SER A 345 -7.56 15.38 -1.47
CA SER A 345 -7.36 14.05 -0.87
C SER A 345 -8.13 13.98 0.44
N ILE A 346 -8.89 12.92 0.61
CA ILE A 346 -9.50 12.55 1.89
C ILE A 346 -8.95 11.18 2.22
N PHE A 347 -8.11 11.11 3.22
CA PHE A 347 -7.36 9.93 3.59
C PHE A 347 -7.70 9.54 5.02
N GLU A 348 -8.15 8.31 5.20
CA GLU A 348 -8.37 7.69 6.50
C GLU A 348 -7.68 6.33 6.51
N GLN A 349 -6.61 6.18 7.28
CA GLN A 349 -5.95 4.89 7.48
C GLN A 349 -6.12 4.46 8.94
N TRP A 350 -6.83 3.37 9.10
CA TRP A 350 -7.21 2.79 10.38
C TRP A 350 -6.22 1.69 10.79
N ILE A 351 -5.81 1.68 12.04
CA ILE A 351 -5.10 0.58 12.68
C ILE A 351 -6.12 -0.19 13.49
N GLY A 352 -6.12 -1.51 13.39
CA GLY A 352 -7.10 -2.35 14.07
C GLY A 352 -6.80 -3.84 13.93
N PHE A 353 -7.75 -4.66 14.32
CA PHE A 353 -7.63 -6.11 14.33
C PHE A 353 -8.47 -6.76 13.24
N TYR A 354 -7.86 -7.68 12.51
CA TYR A 354 -8.52 -8.60 11.60
C TYR A 354 -8.84 -9.92 12.28
N SER A 355 -10.05 -10.42 12.05
CA SER A 355 -10.49 -11.75 12.46
C SER A 355 -11.29 -12.40 11.34
N GLY A 356 -11.24 -13.73 11.24
CA GLY A 356 -11.95 -14.51 10.22
C GLY A 356 -11.08 -15.51 9.51
N GLU A 357 -11.46 -15.90 8.30
CA GLU A 357 -10.79 -16.94 7.54
C GLU A 357 -10.54 -16.53 6.08
N ILE A 358 -9.38 -16.93 5.57
CA ILE A 358 -9.09 -16.97 4.14
C ILE A 358 -8.90 -18.44 3.79
N ARG A 359 -9.74 -18.96 2.91
CA ARG A 359 -9.67 -20.34 2.44
C ARG A 359 -9.18 -20.36 1.00
N ILE A 360 -8.07 -21.04 0.76
CA ILE A 360 -7.46 -21.17 -0.56
C ILE A 360 -7.32 -22.66 -0.82
N ARG A 361 -8.33 -23.27 -1.46
CA ARG A 361 -8.44 -24.72 -1.66
C ARG A 361 -8.42 -25.49 -0.34
N ASP A 362 -7.33 -26.24 -0.09
CA ASP A 362 -7.16 -27.06 1.11
C ASP A 362 -6.46 -26.29 2.25
N GLU A 363 -5.88 -25.10 1.95
CA GLU A 363 -5.26 -24.24 2.95
C GLU A 363 -6.30 -23.33 3.58
N VAL A 364 -6.34 -23.29 4.90
CA VAL A 364 -7.19 -22.38 5.68
C VAL A 364 -6.32 -21.52 6.57
N ILE A 365 -6.29 -20.23 6.27
CA ILE A 365 -5.58 -19.22 7.04
C ILE A 365 -6.60 -18.60 7.98
N ARG A 366 -6.42 -18.83 9.28
CA ARG A 366 -7.26 -18.24 10.33
C ARG A 366 -6.58 -17.02 10.91
N LEU A 367 -7.34 -15.93 10.95
CA LEU A 367 -6.95 -14.69 11.60
C LEU A 367 -7.74 -14.58 12.90
N ASP A 368 -7.04 -14.47 14.00
CA ASP A 368 -7.62 -14.27 15.32
C ASP A 368 -6.98 -13.04 15.95
N ASN A 369 -7.66 -11.89 15.82
CA ASN A 369 -7.20 -10.60 16.30
C ASN A 369 -5.78 -10.25 15.81
N ILE A 370 -5.52 -10.42 14.52
CA ILE A 370 -4.24 -10.05 13.90
C ILE A 370 -4.27 -8.56 13.55
N MET A 371 -3.31 -7.82 14.08
CA MET A 371 -3.23 -6.38 13.81
C MET A 371 -2.86 -6.10 12.35
N GLY A 372 -3.57 -5.13 11.77
CA GLY A 372 -3.37 -4.66 10.41
C GLY A 372 -3.92 -3.27 10.17
N LEU A 373 -3.95 -2.88 8.92
CA LEU A 373 -4.42 -1.58 8.45
C LEU A 373 -5.64 -1.73 7.55
N ALA A 374 -6.56 -0.77 7.63
CA ALA A 374 -7.63 -0.59 6.65
C ALA A 374 -7.68 0.89 6.25
N GLU A 375 -7.97 1.16 4.98
CA GLU A 375 -7.92 2.51 4.42
C GLU A 375 -9.19 2.81 3.63
N ASP A 376 -9.69 4.02 3.77
CA ASP A 376 -10.71 4.64 2.94
C ASP A 376 -10.12 5.93 2.36
N HIS A 377 -9.90 5.96 1.06
CA HIS A 377 -9.20 7.05 0.43
C HIS A 377 -9.93 7.55 -0.82
N PHE A 378 -10.14 8.85 -0.88
CA PHE A 378 -10.54 9.57 -2.08
C PHE A 378 -9.43 10.50 -2.52
N SER A 379 -9.08 10.48 -3.79
CA SER A 379 -8.12 11.39 -4.38
C SER A 379 -8.64 12.00 -5.67
N LYS A 380 -8.37 13.30 -5.81
CA LYS A 380 -8.57 14.09 -7.01
C LYS A 380 -7.26 14.74 -7.40
N TRP A 381 -6.74 14.47 -8.61
CA TRP A 381 -5.45 14.91 -9.12
C TRP A 381 -5.47 15.34 -10.57
#